data_d02aa6872bd066a20599106be248748b
#
_entry.id   d02aa6872bd066a20599106be248748b
#
_cell.length_a   1.000
_cell.length_b   1.000
_cell.length_c   1.000
_cell.angle_alpha   90.00
_cell.angle_beta   90.00
_cell.angle_gamma   90.00
#
_symmetry.space_group_name_H-M   'P 1'
#
loop_
_entity.id
_entity.type
_entity.pdbx_description
1 polymer ?
#
loop_
_entity_poly.entity_id
_entity_poly.type
_entity_poly.pdbx_seq_one_letter_code
_entity_poly.pdbx_strand_id
1 'polypeptide(L)'
;TEESITTYTLDSVFGSEPVNISLYESNYFLRDLDPNSNFQDPQYYYSNQGPIFENNLLQNDLFTEIEDFVPSNVGHVIISNETAEDGVVTIDTTTIPPGIRVPLSNNYFQEKILDKEGDPFLSNNNNFKDYFRGIYFKVTSNNDNGNLFIFNPQLANITLYYKFLRAREDSSGNPVLDEDGVAIIDTIFEEYVLSFAGVNLNVFDNELSPEVASAIASPNVNEGEENLYVRGGDGIITVINLFGEDLDQNGVSDELEVLRD
;
A
#
# COMPACT_ATOMS: atom_id res chain seq x y z
N THR A 1 31.45 12.91 20.41
CA THR A 1 30.02 13.02 20.07
C THR A 1 29.41 11.65 20.26
N GLU A 2 28.52 11.50 21.28
CA GLU A 2 27.73 10.28 21.43
C GLU A 2 26.82 10.18 20.21
N GLU A 3 26.96 9.12 19.44
CA GLU A 3 26.00 8.79 18.39
C GLU A 3 24.67 8.45 19.06
N SER A 4 23.63 9.24 18.78
CA SER A 4 22.30 8.93 19.27
C SER A 4 21.77 7.72 18.50
N ILE A 5 21.64 6.58 19.18
CA ILE A 5 21.03 5.38 18.60
C ILE A 5 19.51 5.55 18.70
N THR A 6 18.84 5.64 17.56
CA THR A 6 17.38 5.63 17.50
C THR A 6 16.90 4.18 17.62
N THR A 7 16.07 3.92 18.61
CA THR A 7 15.42 2.61 18.80
C THR A 7 13.96 2.69 18.38
N TYR A 8 13.47 1.64 17.74
CA TYR A 8 12.09 1.52 17.28
C TYR A 8 11.39 0.39 18.03
N THR A 9 10.10 0.53 18.22
CA THR A 9 9.23 -0.52 18.78
C THR A 9 8.13 -0.82 17.78
N LEU A 10 7.81 -2.10 17.61
CA LEU A 10 6.61 -2.49 16.84
C LEU A 10 5.39 -2.26 17.71
N ASP A 11 4.39 -1.62 17.13
CA ASP A 11 3.07 -1.44 17.71
C ASP A 11 2.05 -2.19 16.85
N SER A 12 1.03 -2.78 17.52
CA SER A 12 -0.12 -3.39 16.85
C SER A 12 0.24 -4.52 15.86
N VAL A 13 1.20 -5.38 16.22
CA VAL A 13 1.49 -6.63 15.50
C VAL A 13 0.86 -7.79 16.25
N PHE A 14 0.08 -8.61 15.54
CA PHE A 14 -0.60 -9.78 16.10
C PHE A 14 -0.12 -11.03 15.36
N GLY A 15 0.46 -11.96 16.11
CA GLY A 15 1.11 -13.13 15.55
C GLY A 15 2.59 -12.91 15.26
N SER A 16 3.30 -14.01 15.02
CA SER A 16 4.75 -14.00 14.80
C SER A 16 5.16 -14.86 13.60
N GLU A 17 4.20 -15.52 12.97
CA GLU A 17 4.49 -16.41 11.86
C GLU A 17 4.82 -15.60 10.60
N PRO A 18 5.75 -16.09 9.77
CA PRO A 18 6.09 -15.43 8.53
C PRO A 18 4.92 -15.47 7.53
N VAL A 19 4.85 -14.44 6.70
CA VAL A 19 3.89 -14.32 5.60
C VAL A 19 4.63 -14.05 4.29
N ASN A 20 4.01 -14.44 3.17
CA ASN A 20 4.50 -14.08 1.85
C ASN A 20 3.74 -12.86 1.35
N ILE A 21 4.47 -11.92 0.76
CA ILE A 21 3.91 -10.69 0.20
C ILE A 21 4.25 -10.63 -1.28
N SER A 22 3.25 -10.62 -2.13
CA SER A 22 3.41 -10.48 -3.58
C SER A 22 2.83 -9.15 -4.03
N LEU A 23 3.57 -8.39 -4.83
CA LEU A 23 3.18 -7.08 -5.34
C LEU A 23 2.87 -7.16 -6.84
N TYR A 24 1.66 -6.76 -7.22
CA TYR A 24 1.18 -6.78 -8.60
C TYR A 24 0.76 -5.38 -9.06
N GLU A 25 0.88 -5.11 -10.36
CA GLU A 25 0.16 -3.98 -10.95
C GLU A 25 -1.34 -4.28 -10.95
N SER A 26 -2.12 -3.32 -10.47
CA SER A 26 -3.57 -3.37 -10.57
C SER A 26 -4.04 -2.64 -11.83
N ASN A 27 -4.87 -3.31 -12.63
CA ASN A 27 -5.57 -2.68 -13.74
C ASN A 27 -6.93 -2.07 -13.32
N TYR A 28 -7.29 -2.17 -12.06
CA TYR A 28 -8.48 -1.55 -11.51
C TYR A 28 -8.19 -0.11 -11.09
N PHE A 29 -8.93 0.84 -11.66
CA PHE A 29 -8.78 2.25 -11.32
C PHE A 29 -9.65 2.60 -10.11
N LEU A 30 -9.00 2.85 -8.96
CA LEU A 30 -9.65 3.33 -7.76
C LEU A 30 -10.00 4.82 -7.91
N ARG A 31 -11.28 5.16 -7.79
CA ARG A 31 -11.81 6.51 -7.93
C ARG A 31 -12.12 7.12 -6.57
N ASP A 32 -11.94 8.42 -6.46
CA ASP A 32 -12.36 9.17 -5.28
C ASP A 32 -13.88 9.41 -5.26
N LEU A 33 -14.49 9.57 -6.45
CA LEU A 33 -15.90 9.93 -6.61
C LEU A 33 -16.64 8.89 -7.45
N ASP A 34 -17.92 8.65 -7.09
CA ASP A 34 -18.81 7.71 -7.78
C ASP A 34 -19.32 8.29 -9.10
N PRO A 35 -19.01 7.65 -10.24
CA PRO A 35 -19.54 8.06 -11.54
C PRO A 35 -21.08 8.02 -11.64
N ASN A 36 -21.73 7.12 -10.88
CA ASN A 36 -23.18 6.97 -10.92
C ASN A 36 -23.90 8.13 -10.24
N SER A 37 -23.23 8.86 -9.37
CA SER A 37 -23.75 10.08 -8.74
C SER A 37 -23.38 11.36 -9.51
N ASN A 38 -22.94 11.24 -10.78
CA ASN A 38 -22.32 12.33 -11.54
C ASN A 38 -21.10 12.94 -10.80
N PHE A 39 -20.32 12.12 -10.13
CA PHE A 39 -19.15 12.53 -9.34
C PHE A 39 -19.47 13.51 -8.21
N GLN A 40 -20.66 13.41 -7.62
CA GLN A 40 -21.05 14.25 -6.47
C GLN A 40 -20.76 13.55 -5.13
N ASP A 41 -20.87 12.22 -5.10
CA ASP A 41 -20.68 11.42 -3.89
C ASP A 41 -19.33 10.71 -3.91
N PRO A 42 -18.75 10.40 -2.73
CA PRO A 42 -17.57 9.55 -2.62
C PRO A 42 -17.82 8.15 -3.19
N GLN A 43 -16.82 7.60 -3.86
CA GLN A 43 -16.84 6.19 -4.26
C GLN A 43 -16.54 5.31 -3.05
N TYR A 44 -17.47 4.41 -2.71
CA TYR A 44 -17.28 3.44 -1.65
C TYR A 44 -16.69 2.12 -2.18
N TYR A 45 -15.77 1.58 -1.41
CA TYR A 45 -15.19 0.27 -1.62
C TYR A 45 -15.37 -0.56 -0.36
N TYR A 46 -15.51 -1.87 -0.53
CA TYR A 46 -15.80 -2.78 0.58
C TYR A 46 -14.72 -3.85 0.68
N SER A 47 -14.41 -4.25 1.89
CA SER A 47 -13.36 -5.23 2.22
C SER A 47 -13.57 -6.61 1.59
N ASN A 48 -14.81 -6.99 1.28
CA ASN A 48 -15.17 -8.25 0.65
C ASN A 48 -15.10 -8.24 -0.89
N GLN A 49 -14.60 -7.16 -1.49
CA GLN A 49 -14.48 -7.02 -2.96
C GLN A 49 -13.15 -7.58 -3.52
N GLY A 50 -12.39 -8.34 -2.73
CA GLY A 50 -11.13 -8.94 -3.14
C GLY A 50 -11.15 -9.57 -4.54
N PRO A 51 -12.13 -10.42 -4.89
CA PRO A 51 -12.22 -11.04 -6.20
C PRO A 51 -12.32 -10.06 -7.38
N ILE A 52 -12.92 -8.87 -7.18
CA ILE A 52 -13.00 -7.83 -8.21
C ILE A 52 -11.61 -7.29 -8.52
N PHE A 53 -10.81 -7.03 -7.49
CA PHE A 53 -9.46 -6.51 -7.65
C PHE A 53 -8.52 -7.59 -8.20
N GLU A 54 -8.57 -8.81 -7.69
CA GLU A 54 -7.75 -9.92 -8.15
C GLU A 54 -7.99 -10.28 -9.63
N ASN A 55 -9.23 -10.23 -10.10
CA ASN A 55 -9.56 -10.42 -11.51
C ASN A 55 -9.04 -9.31 -12.43
N ASN A 56 -8.64 -8.18 -11.86
CA ASN A 56 -8.05 -7.05 -12.58
C ASN A 56 -6.53 -6.93 -12.38
N LEU A 57 -5.88 -7.96 -11.86
CA LEU A 57 -4.42 -8.02 -11.86
C LEU A 57 -3.93 -8.36 -13.27
N LEU A 58 -2.90 -7.67 -13.73
CA LEU A 58 -2.27 -7.98 -15.00
C LEU A 58 -1.43 -9.27 -14.82
N GLN A 59 -1.60 -10.23 -15.70
CA GLN A 59 -1.16 -11.62 -15.52
C GLN A 59 0.35 -11.86 -15.46
N ASN A 60 1.20 -10.89 -15.72
CA ASN A 60 2.66 -11.05 -15.67
C ASN A 60 3.36 -9.92 -14.92
N ASP A 61 2.61 -9.11 -14.20
CA ASP A 61 3.11 -7.88 -13.61
C ASP A 61 3.29 -8.04 -12.10
N LEU A 62 3.80 -9.19 -11.69
CA LEU A 62 4.39 -9.39 -10.38
C LEU A 62 5.68 -8.57 -10.31
N PHE A 63 5.70 -7.48 -9.54
CA PHE A 63 6.88 -6.64 -9.39
C PHE A 63 7.95 -7.31 -8.56
N THR A 64 7.53 -8.01 -7.51
CA THR A 64 8.40 -8.71 -6.58
C THR A 64 7.58 -9.62 -5.66
N GLU A 65 8.25 -10.57 -5.08
CA GLU A 65 7.74 -11.45 -4.04
C GLU A 65 8.70 -11.43 -2.86
N ILE A 66 8.15 -11.33 -1.66
CA ILE A 66 8.88 -11.41 -0.40
C ILE A 66 8.40 -12.67 0.30
N GLU A 67 9.29 -13.63 0.40
CA GLU A 67 9.02 -14.87 1.15
C GLU A 67 9.38 -14.68 2.62
N ASP A 68 8.65 -15.36 3.49
CA ASP A 68 8.90 -15.45 4.92
C ASP A 68 9.08 -14.09 5.63
N PHE A 69 8.29 -13.10 5.24
CA PHE A 69 8.35 -11.78 5.85
C PHE A 69 7.80 -11.80 7.28
N VAL A 70 8.60 -11.28 8.20
CA VAL A 70 8.19 -11.00 9.60
C VAL A 70 8.45 -9.52 9.89
N PRO A 71 7.47 -8.77 10.42
CA PRO A 71 7.67 -7.39 10.82
C PRO A 71 8.83 -7.26 11.83
N SER A 72 9.68 -6.26 11.62
CA SER A 72 10.88 -6.04 12.44
C SER A 72 10.96 -4.59 12.90
N ASN A 73 11.53 -4.38 14.09
CA ASN A 73 11.86 -3.06 14.60
C ASN A 73 13.28 -2.59 14.21
N VAL A 74 13.95 -3.33 13.35
CA VAL A 74 15.29 -2.98 12.87
C VAL A 74 15.18 -2.03 11.67
N GLY A 75 15.85 -0.87 11.76
CA GLY A 75 15.94 0.07 10.65
C GLY A 75 16.74 -0.50 9.48
N HIS A 76 16.48 0.01 8.29
CA HIS A 76 17.24 -0.34 7.10
C HIS A 76 18.45 0.57 6.94
N VAL A 77 19.59 -0.01 6.58
CA VAL A 77 20.81 0.73 6.26
C VAL A 77 20.88 0.88 4.74
N ILE A 78 20.90 2.12 4.28
CA ILE A 78 21.11 2.45 2.88
C ILE A 78 22.56 2.86 2.71
N ILE A 79 23.22 2.24 1.76
CA ILE A 79 24.60 2.55 1.40
C ILE A 79 24.57 3.20 0.01
N SER A 80 25.04 4.44 -0.08
CA SER A 80 25.24 5.15 -1.34
C SER A 80 26.74 5.30 -1.62
N ASN A 81 27.12 5.07 -2.88
CA ASN A 81 28.49 5.25 -3.33
C ASN A 81 28.52 6.45 -4.27
N GLU A 82 29.30 7.46 -3.91
CA GLU A 82 29.62 8.56 -4.79
C GLU A 82 31.05 8.40 -5.30
N THR A 83 31.23 8.52 -6.60
CA THR A 83 32.56 8.52 -7.21
C THR A 83 32.91 9.92 -7.64
N ALA A 84 33.90 10.52 -7.01
CA ALA A 84 34.40 11.83 -7.39
C ALA A 84 35.16 11.79 -8.73
N GLU A 85 35.41 12.96 -9.33
CA GLU A 85 36.13 13.09 -10.61
C GLU A 85 37.55 12.51 -10.57
N ASP A 86 38.18 12.43 -9.41
CA ASP A 86 39.48 11.83 -9.19
C ASP A 86 39.45 10.29 -9.03
N GLY A 87 38.26 9.69 -9.15
CA GLY A 87 38.05 8.26 -9.00
C GLY A 87 37.95 7.78 -7.54
N VAL A 88 37.92 8.69 -6.59
CA VAL A 88 37.72 8.36 -5.17
C VAL A 88 36.27 7.99 -4.95
N VAL A 89 36.02 6.81 -4.39
CA VAL A 89 34.69 6.37 -4.01
C VAL A 89 34.44 6.75 -2.56
N THR A 90 33.47 7.59 -2.35
CA THR A 90 32.93 7.90 -1.01
C THR A 90 31.72 7.03 -0.75
N ILE A 91 31.73 6.34 0.41
CA ILE A 91 30.61 5.53 0.87
C ILE A 91 29.88 6.33 1.93
N ASP A 92 28.64 6.67 1.65
CA ASP A 92 27.73 7.25 2.64
C ASP A 92 26.74 6.21 3.13
N THR A 93 26.39 6.28 4.41
CA THR A 93 25.53 5.31 5.06
C THR A 93 24.43 6.03 5.82
N THR A 94 23.20 5.80 5.41
CA THR A 94 22.01 6.39 6.06
C THR A 94 21.13 5.29 6.62
N THR A 95 20.71 5.45 7.88
CA THR A 95 19.73 4.53 8.50
C THR A 95 18.34 5.15 8.40
N ILE A 96 17.40 4.40 7.83
CA ILE A 96 15.98 4.77 7.74
C ILE A 96 15.15 3.91 8.69
N PRO A 97 13.96 4.38 9.10
CA PRO A 97 13.04 3.62 9.96
C PRO A 97 12.70 2.24 9.41
N PRO A 98 12.28 1.30 10.30
CA PRO A 98 11.77 0.00 9.89
C PRO A 98 10.62 0.13 8.91
N GLY A 99 10.53 -0.82 7.97
CA GLY A 99 9.49 -0.85 6.95
C GLY A 99 9.70 -2.03 6.01
N ILE A 100 8.88 -2.11 4.99
CA ILE A 100 9.04 -3.07 3.90
C ILE A 100 9.82 -2.38 2.78
N ARG A 101 11.07 -2.79 2.55
CA ARG A 101 11.91 -2.27 1.48
C ARG A 101 12.42 -3.42 0.62
N VAL A 102 12.06 -3.40 -0.65
CA VAL A 102 12.38 -4.48 -1.58
C VAL A 102 12.79 -3.94 -2.94
N PRO A 103 13.70 -4.61 -3.63
CA PRO A 103 13.96 -4.32 -5.03
C PRO A 103 12.76 -4.77 -5.88
N LEU A 104 12.37 -3.91 -6.83
CA LEU A 104 11.33 -4.21 -7.80
C LEU A 104 11.97 -4.62 -9.13
N SER A 105 11.18 -5.18 -10.06
CA SER A 105 11.64 -5.60 -11.37
C SER A 105 12.17 -4.42 -12.19
N ASN A 106 13.47 -4.37 -12.42
CA ASN A 106 14.09 -3.33 -13.25
C ASN A 106 13.55 -3.34 -14.69
N ASN A 107 13.38 -4.52 -15.28
CA ASN A 107 12.88 -4.64 -16.64
C ASN A 107 11.46 -4.09 -16.77
N TYR A 108 10.61 -4.40 -15.79
CA TYR A 108 9.25 -3.88 -15.77
C TYR A 108 9.23 -2.33 -15.77
N PHE A 109 9.96 -1.70 -14.88
CA PHE A 109 9.98 -0.24 -14.78
C PHE A 109 10.72 0.43 -15.92
N GLN A 110 11.71 -0.25 -16.52
CA GLN A 110 12.33 0.20 -17.77
C GLN A 110 11.28 0.33 -18.88
N GLU A 111 10.55 -0.73 -19.16
CA GLU A 111 9.55 -0.78 -20.25
C GLU A 111 8.31 0.08 -19.93
N LYS A 112 7.89 0.11 -18.66
CA LYS A 112 6.67 0.79 -18.24
C LYS A 112 6.85 2.31 -18.12
N ILE A 113 8.01 2.76 -17.69
CA ILE A 113 8.27 4.18 -17.39
C ILE A 113 9.35 4.75 -18.29
N LEU A 114 10.58 4.23 -18.24
CA LEU A 114 11.72 4.88 -18.90
C LEU A 114 11.60 4.85 -20.42
N ASP A 115 11.22 3.74 -21.00
CA ASP A 115 11.03 3.60 -22.45
C ASP A 115 9.80 4.35 -22.99
N LYS A 116 8.99 4.93 -22.07
CA LYS A 116 7.81 5.75 -22.37
C LYS A 116 8.06 7.24 -22.23
N GLU A 117 9.31 7.65 -22.07
CA GLU A 117 9.66 9.06 -22.06
C GLU A 117 9.12 9.78 -23.30
N GLY A 118 8.41 10.89 -23.08
CA GLY A 118 7.74 11.66 -24.16
C GLY A 118 6.35 11.15 -24.56
N ASP A 119 5.92 9.99 -24.09
CA ASP A 119 4.56 9.50 -24.36
C ASP A 119 3.51 10.31 -23.59
N PRO A 120 2.29 10.48 -24.16
CA PRO A 120 1.17 11.18 -23.52
C PRO A 120 0.81 10.61 -22.14
N PHE A 121 1.07 9.32 -21.89
CA PHE A 121 0.81 8.67 -20.61
C PHE A 121 1.60 9.28 -19.45
N LEU A 122 2.79 9.81 -19.70
CA LEU A 122 3.66 10.43 -18.72
C LEU A 122 3.56 11.97 -18.69
N SER A 123 2.70 12.57 -19.52
CA SER A 123 2.66 14.02 -19.71
C SER A 123 2.10 14.80 -18.52
N ASN A 124 1.25 14.16 -17.70
CA ASN A 124 0.68 14.72 -16.48
C ASN A 124 0.16 13.63 -15.55
N ASN A 125 -0.12 14.02 -14.32
CA ASN A 125 -0.52 13.10 -13.25
C ASN A 125 -1.84 12.34 -13.53
N ASN A 126 -2.80 12.96 -14.22
CA ASN A 126 -4.08 12.29 -14.54
C ASN A 126 -3.86 11.18 -15.56
N ASN A 127 -3.11 11.46 -16.63
CA ASN A 127 -2.77 10.47 -17.63
C ASN A 127 -1.93 9.34 -17.03
N PHE A 128 -1.01 9.69 -16.12
CA PHE A 128 -0.19 8.70 -15.43
C PHE A 128 -1.04 7.77 -14.55
N LYS A 129 -1.97 8.31 -13.77
CA LYS A 129 -2.88 7.51 -12.94
C LYS A 129 -3.80 6.59 -13.76
N ASP A 130 -4.17 6.97 -14.97
CA ASP A 130 -4.96 6.12 -15.86
C ASP A 130 -4.10 5.02 -16.50
N TYR A 131 -2.84 5.29 -16.72
CA TYR A 131 -1.86 4.36 -17.28
C TYR A 131 -1.30 3.38 -16.24
N PHE A 132 -0.92 3.88 -15.05
CA PHE A 132 -0.42 3.12 -13.92
C PHE A 132 -1.41 3.25 -12.76
N ARG A 133 -2.39 2.35 -12.71
CA ARG A 133 -3.60 2.50 -11.89
C ARG A 133 -3.41 2.21 -10.42
N GLY A 134 -2.39 1.42 -10.07
CA GLY A 134 -2.09 1.14 -8.68
C GLY A 134 -1.32 -0.16 -8.47
N ILE A 135 -1.08 -0.45 -7.21
CA ILE A 135 -0.40 -1.66 -6.77
C ILE A 135 -1.32 -2.46 -5.86
N TYR A 136 -1.38 -3.75 -6.10
CA TYR A 136 -2.07 -4.70 -5.25
C TYR A 136 -1.04 -5.49 -4.43
N PHE A 137 -1.18 -5.43 -3.11
CA PHE A 137 -0.41 -6.21 -2.17
C PHE A 137 -1.20 -7.46 -1.80
N LYS A 138 -0.73 -8.62 -2.20
CA LYS A 138 -1.31 -9.90 -1.81
C LYS A 138 -0.47 -10.49 -0.69
N VAL A 139 -1.10 -10.71 0.46
CA VAL A 139 -0.46 -11.34 1.61
C VAL A 139 -1.06 -12.73 1.79
N THR A 140 -0.19 -13.73 1.92
CA THR A 140 -0.60 -15.12 2.14
C THR A 140 0.18 -15.71 3.31
N SER A 141 -0.47 -16.53 4.12
CA SER A 141 0.17 -17.32 5.16
C SER A 141 0.44 -18.73 4.67
N ASN A 142 1.54 -19.32 5.11
CA ASN A 142 1.92 -20.70 4.81
C ASN A 142 1.35 -21.71 5.81
N ASN A 143 0.70 -21.23 6.87
CA ASN A 143 0.12 -22.06 7.94
C ASN A 143 -1.11 -21.39 8.55
N ASP A 144 -1.77 -22.10 9.48
CA ASP A 144 -2.99 -21.63 10.15
C ASP A 144 -2.73 -20.51 11.18
N ASN A 145 -1.46 -20.28 11.55
CA ASN A 145 -1.06 -19.22 12.46
C ASN A 145 -0.46 -18.08 11.64
N GLY A 146 -1.20 -17.07 11.36
CA GLY A 146 -0.78 -15.94 10.55
C GLY A 146 -0.06 -14.85 11.34
N ASN A 147 0.11 -13.74 10.66
CA ASN A 147 0.61 -12.50 11.20
C ASN A 147 -0.28 -11.37 10.69
N LEU A 148 -0.70 -10.47 11.59
CA LEU A 148 -1.43 -9.27 11.24
C LEU A 148 -0.61 -8.06 11.67
N PHE A 149 -0.28 -7.21 10.72
CA PHE A 149 0.44 -5.96 10.96
C PHE A 149 -0.16 -4.82 10.14
N ILE A 150 0.08 -3.60 10.59
CA ILE A 150 -0.41 -2.39 9.94
C ILE A 150 0.80 -1.63 9.39
N PHE A 151 0.74 -1.23 8.14
CA PHE A 151 1.69 -0.30 7.55
C PHE A 151 0.95 0.90 6.92
N ASN A 152 1.64 2.04 6.83
CA ASN A 152 1.05 3.24 6.25
C ASN A 152 1.44 3.40 4.78
N PRO A 153 0.56 3.11 3.82
CA PRO A 153 0.86 3.22 2.40
C PRO A 153 1.09 4.67 1.94
N GLN A 154 0.61 5.67 2.68
CA GLN A 154 0.84 7.08 2.34
C GLN A 154 2.30 7.52 2.51
N LEU A 155 3.07 6.77 3.30
CA LEU A 155 4.51 6.98 3.46
C LEU A 155 5.34 6.14 2.48
N ALA A 156 4.68 5.27 1.72
CA ALA A 156 5.34 4.43 0.73
C ALA A 156 5.65 5.19 -0.56
N ASN A 157 6.71 4.76 -1.23
CA ASN A 157 7.09 5.26 -2.53
C ASN A 157 7.81 4.18 -3.34
N ILE A 158 7.88 4.39 -4.66
CA ILE A 158 8.80 3.69 -5.54
C ILE A 158 9.85 4.69 -5.98
N THR A 159 11.13 4.39 -5.74
CA THR A 159 12.22 5.19 -6.23
C THR A 159 12.88 4.50 -7.41
N LEU A 160 12.87 5.16 -8.56
CA LEU A 160 13.55 4.73 -9.78
C LEU A 160 14.93 5.36 -9.81
N TYR A 161 15.97 4.56 -9.71
CA TYR A 161 17.35 4.99 -9.94
C TYR A 161 17.71 4.67 -11.38
N TYR A 162 18.00 5.69 -12.18
CA TYR A 162 18.27 5.53 -13.60
C TYR A 162 19.46 6.36 -14.04
N LYS A 163 19.97 6.03 -15.21
CA LYS A 163 21.05 6.77 -15.85
C LYS A 163 20.70 7.04 -17.30
N PHE A 164 21.14 8.18 -17.77
CA PHE A 164 21.04 8.56 -19.18
C PHE A 164 22.32 9.26 -19.66
N LEU A 165 22.48 9.33 -20.97
CA LEU A 165 23.60 9.97 -21.62
C LEU A 165 23.21 11.39 -22.01
N ARG A 166 24.07 12.36 -21.69
CA ARG A 166 23.86 13.75 -22.05
C ARG A 166 25.18 14.35 -22.55
N ALA A 167 25.09 15.14 -23.63
CA ALA A 167 26.26 15.91 -24.06
C ALA A 167 26.66 16.89 -22.96
N ARG A 168 27.96 16.95 -22.66
CA ARG A 168 28.50 17.94 -21.73
C ARG A 168 28.33 19.32 -22.34
N GLU A 169 27.82 20.26 -21.57
CA GLU A 169 27.63 21.64 -21.99
C GLU A 169 28.55 22.59 -21.21
N ASP A 170 29.01 23.63 -21.90
CA ASP A 170 29.73 24.74 -21.27
C ASP A 170 28.75 25.68 -20.51
N SER A 171 29.27 26.72 -19.85
CA SER A 171 28.46 27.71 -19.11
C SER A 171 27.48 28.50 -20.00
N SER A 172 27.59 28.39 -21.32
CA SER A 172 26.71 29.04 -22.30
C SER A 172 25.72 28.11 -22.94
N GLY A 173 25.73 26.80 -22.55
CA GLY A 173 24.84 25.77 -23.07
C GLY A 173 25.31 25.18 -24.41
N ASN A 174 26.58 25.35 -24.80
CA ASN A 174 27.13 24.78 -26.00
C ASN A 174 27.80 23.42 -25.67
N PRO A 175 27.70 22.41 -26.57
CA PRO A 175 28.39 21.14 -26.36
C PRO A 175 29.90 21.34 -26.25
N VAL A 176 30.51 20.73 -25.24
CA VAL A 176 31.98 20.64 -25.10
C VAL A 176 32.45 19.53 -26.04
N LEU A 177 33.42 19.86 -26.89
CA LEU A 177 33.98 18.91 -27.87
C LEU A 177 35.34 18.37 -27.38
N ASP A 178 35.64 17.15 -27.75
CA ASP A 178 36.96 16.55 -27.60
C ASP A 178 37.95 17.09 -28.66
N GLU A 179 39.20 16.57 -28.67
CA GLU A 179 40.26 16.95 -29.61
C GLU A 179 39.90 16.65 -31.06
N ASP A 180 38.99 15.69 -31.31
CA ASP A 180 38.53 15.29 -32.65
C ASP A 180 37.27 16.05 -33.09
N GLY A 181 36.73 16.97 -32.21
CA GLY A 181 35.53 17.76 -32.48
C GLY A 181 34.23 17.01 -32.23
N VAL A 182 34.27 15.92 -31.48
CA VAL A 182 33.10 15.12 -31.10
C VAL A 182 32.61 15.58 -29.72
N ALA A 183 31.29 15.66 -29.56
CA ALA A 183 30.71 16.05 -28.27
C ALA A 183 31.05 15.02 -27.17
N ILE A 184 31.55 15.53 -26.06
CA ILE A 184 31.81 14.70 -24.87
C ILE A 184 30.46 14.32 -24.26
N ILE A 185 30.26 13.03 -24.02
CA ILE A 185 29.03 12.49 -23.48
C ILE A 185 29.26 12.05 -22.04
N ASP A 186 28.52 12.65 -21.12
CA ASP A 186 28.52 12.28 -19.73
C ASP A 186 27.39 11.27 -19.43
N THR A 187 27.66 10.37 -18.50
CA THR A 187 26.61 9.52 -17.91
C THR A 187 26.08 10.21 -16.67
N ILE A 188 24.83 10.60 -16.71
CA ILE A 188 24.13 11.25 -15.60
C ILE A 188 23.34 10.20 -14.84
N PHE A 189 23.43 10.22 -13.50
CA PHE A 189 22.67 9.39 -12.61
C PHE A 189 21.62 10.26 -11.93
N GLU A 190 20.37 9.80 -11.97
CA GLU A 190 19.26 10.51 -11.34
C GLU A 190 18.32 9.53 -10.64
N GLU A 191 17.49 10.09 -9.78
CA GLU A 191 16.40 9.37 -9.14
C GLU A 191 15.06 10.05 -9.40
N TYR A 192 14.03 9.24 -9.51
CA TYR A 192 12.65 9.70 -9.63
C TYR A 192 11.76 8.98 -8.63
N VAL A 193 11.02 9.74 -7.81
CA VAL A 193 10.18 9.20 -6.74
C VAL A 193 8.72 9.23 -7.14
N LEU A 194 8.09 8.06 -7.17
CA LEU A 194 6.65 7.88 -7.32
C LEU A 194 6.03 7.70 -5.94
N SER A 195 5.26 8.67 -5.48
CA SER A 195 4.59 8.63 -4.18
C SER A 195 3.22 7.96 -4.28
N PHE A 196 2.84 7.20 -3.27
CA PHE A 196 1.52 6.61 -3.16
C PHE A 196 0.55 7.64 -2.58
N ALA A 197 -0.12 8.36 -3.48
CA ALA A 197 -1.15 9.31 -3.12
C ALA A 197 -2.46 8.93 -3.81
N GLY A 198 -3.52 8.70 -3.04
CA GLY A 198 -4.82 8.35 -3.58
C GLY A 198 -5.61 7.40 -2.69
N VAL A 199 -6.63 6.79 -3.26
CA VAL A 199 -7.48 5.84 -2.56
C VAL A 199 -6.68 4.58 -2.24
N ASN A 200 -6.76 4.15 -1.00
CA ASN A 200 -6.28 2.85 -0.56
C ASN A 200 -7.39 2.13 0.19
N LEU A 201 -7.38 0.82 0.14
CA LEU A 201 -8.33 -0.03 0.84
C LEU A 201 -7.70 -1.36 1.20
N ASN A 202 -8.25 -1.99 2.22
CA ASN A 202 -7.92 -3.36 2.56
C ASN A 202 -9.04 -4.28 2.08
N VAL A 203 -8.65 -5.41 1.52
CA VAL A 203 -9.56 -6.51 1.20
C VAL A 203 -9.21 -7.70 2.09
N PHE A 204 -10.24 -8.40 2.55
CA PHE A 204 -10.09 -9.54 3.43
C PHE A 204 -10.84 -10.72 2.85
N ASP A 205 -10.21 -11.87 2.86
CA ASP A 205 -10.86 -13.16 2.64
C ASP A 205 -11.00 -13.85 4.00
N ASN A 206 -12.24 -13.86 4.49
CA ASN A 206 -12.54 -14.31 5.85
C ASN A 206 -13.26 -15.65 5.82
N GLU A 207 -12.66 -16.62 6.48
CA GLU A 207 -13.33 -17.86 6.84
C GLU A 207 -13.75 -17.80 8.31
N LEU A 208 -15.05 -17.85 8.55
CA LEU A 208 -15.61 -17.90 9.90
C LEU A 208 -15.66 -19.34 10.40
N SER A 209 -15.40 -19.54 11.70
CA SER A 209 -15.65 -20.84 12.29
C SER A 209 -17.12 -21.25 12.11
N PRO A 210 -17.44 -22.54 11.97
CA PRO A 210 -18.83 -22.99 11.79
C PRO A 210 -19.77 -22.51 12.90
N GLU A 211 -19.28 -22.39 14.12
CA GLU A 211 -20.02 -21.88 15.26
C GLU A 211 -20.43 -20.41 15.05
N VAL A 212 -19.49 -19.55 14.74
CA VAL A 212 -19.72 -18.11 14.50
C VAL A 212 -20.61 -17.91 13.27
N ALA A 213 -20.32 -18.63 12.17
CA ALA A 213 -21.14 -18.57 10.97
C ALA A 213 -22.59 -18.95 11.22
N SER A 214 -22.84 -19.98 12.04
CA SER A 214 -24.18 -20.42 12.40
C SER A 214 -24.92 -19.39 13.25
N ALA A 215 -24.25 -18.81 14.25
CA ALA A 215 -24.83 -17.79 15.10
C ALA A 215 -25.24 -16.52 14.31
N ILE A 216 -24.38 -16.10 13.37
CA ILE A 216 -24.67 -14.94 12.51
C ILE A 216 -25.83 -15.23 11.54
N ALA A 217 -25.90 -16.43 10.99
CA ALA A 217 -26.92 -16.80 10.01
C ALA A 217 -28.33 -16.92 10.61
N SER A 218 -28.44 -17.18 11.90
CA SER A 218 -29.72 -17.42 12.58
C SER A 218 -29.71 -16.84 14.01
N PRO A 219 -29.59 -15.52 14.17
CA PRO A 219 -29.53 -14.91 15.48
C PRO A 219 -30.88 -15.07 16.22
N ASN A 220 -30.81 -15.34 17.52
CA ASN A 220 -32.00 -15.37 18.39
C ASN A 220 -32.36 -13.94 18.81
N VAL A 221 -33.15 -13.27 17.97
CA VAL A 221 -33.56 -11.87 18.20
C VAL A 221 -34.59 -11.70 19.30
N ASN A 222 -35.28 -12.78 19.70
CA ASN A 222 -36.36 -12.70 20.70
C ASN A 222 -35.85 -12.87 22.13
N GLU A 223 -34.93 -13.80 22.35
CA GLU A 223 -34.40 -14.14 23.66
C GLU A 223 -32.97 -13.64 23.86
N GLY A 224 -32.34 -13.19 22.79
CA GLY A 224 -30.93 -12.82 22.77
C GLY A 224 -30.00 -14.02 22.60
N GLU A 225 -28.74 -13.74 22.28
CA GLU A 225 -27.69 -14.73 22.16
C GLU A 225 -26.92 -14.89 23.47
N GLU A 226 -26.58 -16.14 23.81
CA GLU A 226 -25.74 -16.43 24.97
C GLU A 226 -24.30 -15.95 24.77
N ASN A 227 -23.81 -16.03 23.52
CA ASN A 227 -22.47 -15.60 23.14
C ASN A 227 -22.54 -14.46 22.15
N LEU A 228 -21.80 -13.38 22.42
CA LEU A 228 -21.69 -12.22 21.54
C LEU A 228 -20.34 -12.24 20.82
N TYR A 229 -20.39 -12.11 19.50
CA TYR A 229 -19.19 -12.13 18.65
C TYR A 229 -18.90 -10.72 18.16
N VAL A 230 -17.67 -10.26 18.41
CA VAL A 230 -17.16 -8.96 17.95
C VAL A 230 -15.82 -9.18 17.27
N ARG A 231 -15.65 -8.61 16.08
CA ARG A 231 -14.40 -8.68 15.32
C ARG A 231 -14.13 -7.36 14.62
N GLY A 232 -12.90 -6.85 14.75
CA GLY A 232 -12.44 -5.68 14.01
C GLY A 232 -12.03 -6.01 12.57
N GLY A 233 -11.72 -4.98 11.78
CA GLY A 233 -11.38 -5.13 10.37
C GLY A 233 -12.61 -5.36 9.50
N ASP A 234 -12.63 -6.43 8.76
CA ASP A 234 -13.83 -6.95 8.07
C ASP A 234 -14.71 -7.66 9.08
N GLY A 235 -15.50 -6.87 9.78
CA GLY A 235 -15.92 -7.16 11.11
C GLY A 235 -17.29 -7.76 11.28
N ILE A 236 -17.49 -8.27 12.50
CA ILE A 236 -18.78 -8.67 13.02
C ILE A 236 -19.21 -7.61 14.02
N ILE A 237 -20.43 -7.09 13.87
CA ILE A 237 -21.04 -6.12 14.78
C ILE A 237 -22.05 -6.87 15.64
N THR A 238 -21.97 -6.67 16.95
CA THR A 238 -22.99 -7.12 17.88
C THR A 238 -23.85 -5.92 18.26
N VAL A 239 -25.15 -6.08 18.15
CA VAL A 239 -26.13 -5.09 18.61
C VAL A 239 -26.72 -5.61 19.93
N ILE A 240 -26.58 -4.80 20.96
CA ILE A 240 -27.19 -5.09 22.28
C ILE A 240 -28.36 -4.14 22.46
N ASN A 241 -29.55 -4.71 22.53
CA ASN A 241 -30.75 -3.98 22.91
C ASN A 241 -30.96 -4.14 24.43
N LEU A 242 -30.73 -3.10 25.18
CA LEU A 242 -30.84 -3.10 26.65
C LEU A 242 -32.27 -2.94 27.15
N PHE A 243 -33.17 -2.48 26.30
CA PHE A 243 -34.55 -2.21 26.66
C PHE A 243 -35.46 -2.88 25.62
N GLY A 244 -36.58 -3.33 26.05
CA GLY A 244 -37.57 -4.01 25.23
C GLY A 244 -38.12 -3.17 24.07
N GLU A 245 -39.18 -3.64 23.46
CA GLU A 245 -39.81 -2.99 22.32
C GLU A 245 -40.51 -1.68 22.72
N ASP A 246 -40.63 -0.80 21.75
CA ASP A 246 -41.48 0.39 21.78
C ASP A 246 -42.88 -0.04 21.27
N LEU A 247 -43.72 -0.49 22.16
CA LEU A 247 -45.04 -1.05 21.82
C LEU A 247 -46.05 0.04 21.45
N ASP A 248 -45.91 1.23 22.02
CA ASP A 248 -46.79 2.37 21.74
C ASP A 248 -46.31 3.26 20.58
N GLN A 249 -45.12 2.95 20.00
CA GLN A 249 -44.52 3.62 18.85
C GLN A 249 -44.23 5.12 19.04
N ASN A 250 -43.93 5.52 20.26
CA ASN A 250 -43.58 6.90 20.61
C ASN A 250 -42.08 7.24 20.37
N GLY A 251 -41.25 6.25 19.97
CA GLY A 251 -39.82 6.38 19.69
C GLY A 251 -38.94 6.12 20.91
N VAL A 252 -39.51 5.69 22.02
CA VAL A 252 -38.80 5.30 23.25
C VAL A 252 -39.31 3.93 23.68
N SER A 253 -38.44 3.03 24.06
CA SER A 253 -38.81 1.71 24.57
C SER A 253 -39.65 1.87 25.88
N ASP A 254 -40.74 1.10 26.01
CA ASP A 254 -41.63 1.15 27.19
C ASP A 254 -40.86 0.89 28.50
N GLU A 255 -39.88 0.01 28.48
CA GLU A 255 -39.05 -0.27 29.66
C GLU A 255 -38.13 0.91 30.02
N LEU A 256 -37.62 1.63 29.02
CA LEU A 256 -36.81 2.83 29.24
C LEU A 256 -37.66 3.97 29.82
N GLU A 257 -38.94 4.08 29.46
CA GLU A 257 -39.86 5.04 30.02
C GLU A 257 -40.09 4.79 31.51
N VAL A 258 -40.33 3.53 31.89
CA VAL A 258 -40.49 3.13 33.29
C VAL A 258 -39.24 3.42 34.13
N LEU A 259 -38.07 3.44 33.56
CA LEU A 259 -36.82 3.77 34.25
C LEU A 259 -36.58 5.29 34.39
N ARG A 260 -37.28 6.10 33.58
CA ARG A 260 -37.16 7.57 33.61
C ARG A 260 -38.12 8.26 34.56
N ASP A 261 -39.20 7.60 34.95
CA ASP A 261 -40.18 8.06 35.96
C ASP A 261 -39.74 7.67 37.38
#